data_444c4a75fa942b945a4c1d8ab643563a
#
_entry.id   444c4a75fa942b945a4c1d8ab643563a
#
_cell.length_a   1.000
_cell.length_b   1.000
_cell.length_c   1.000
_cell.angle_alpha   90.00
_cell.angle_beta   90.00
_cell.angle_gamma   90.00
#
_symmetry.space_group_name_H-M   'P 1'
#
loop_
_entity.id
_entity.type
_entity.pdbx_description
1 polymer ?
#
loop_
_entity_poly.entity_id
_entity_poly.type
_entity_poly.pdbx_seq_one_letter_code
_entity_poly.pdbx_strand_id
1 'polypeptide(L)'
;MEFNNSIEELIIRYLQNEIQEDELRVLDAWIHESDANKAHFFELKGLFDTRKEVAFLNHYSVERSWERMAGKLDAISGVSMKSKVLGKQFWLSFLRYAAIIVIAMGVGVGMNQWISNRLYAGDTEYNEIVVEKGGCANTLLLSDGSKIILNASTRFKYPTSFNGDERVVHLEGEAYFEVAKNHSKPFIVKLKNQQITVLGTSFNIQAFNDDRFSVTTLLSGSILLESFDAQGRKMSSMKLKPNQQARSDNRTGSIFLSETDASISNAWVGGKYRFKDETLVSIVKRLENYYGVNIRLAHDSLRNIRYTGTFSLDQGIQEVLDIINSEKQFTFMKDGKDILISARSK
;
A
#
# COMPACT_ATOMS: atom_id res chain seq x y z
N MET A 1 23.04 -42.30 -14.32
CA MET A 1 22.82 -42.29 -12.86
C MET A 1 24.07 -41.99 -12.04
N GLU A 2 25.27 -42.06 -12.60
CA GLU A 2 26.53 -41.79 -11.88
C GLU A 2 26.89 -40.29 -11.72
N PHE A 3 26.38 -39.43 -12.56
CA PHE A 3 26.67 -37.99 -12.49
C PHE A 3 25.96 -37.25 -11.33
N ASN A 4 24.83 -37.76 -10.84
CA ASN A 4 24.05 -37.08 -9.79
C ASN A 4 24.74 -37.24 -8.39
N ASN A 5 25.38 -38.37 -8.12
CA ASN A 5 26.06 -38.58 -6.83
C ASN A 5 27.25 -37.65 -6.60
N SER A 6 27.93 -37.21 -7.66
CA SER A 6 29.09 -36.33 -7.56
C SER A 6 28.72 -34.88 -7.26
N ILE A 7 27.59 -34.40 -7.76
CA ILE A 7 27.12 -33.01 -7.53
C ILE A 7 26.58 -32.81 -6.11
N GLU A 8 25.81 -33.77 -5.59
CA GLU A 8 25.32 -33.71 -4.20
C GLU A 8 26.48 -33.74 -3.20
N GLU A 9 27.54 -34.49 -3.49
CA GLU A 9 28.76 -34.52 -2.66
C GLU A 9 29.49 -33.15 -2.69
N LEU A 10 29.59 -32.51 -3.85
CA LEU A 10 30.11 -31.13 -3.97
C LEU A 10 29.30 -30.10 -3.20
N ILE A 11 27.96 -30.19 -3.24
CA ILE A 11 27.07 -29.33 -2.45
C ILE A 11 27.34 -29.55 -0.96
N ILE A 12 27.44 -30.79 -0.49
CA ILE A 12 27.69 -31.09 0.93
C ILE A 12 29.06 -30.53 1.37
N ARG A 13 30.13 -30.72 0.59
CA ARG A 13 31.44 -30.13 0.89
C ARG A 13 31.42 -28.61 0.91
N TYR A 14 30.69 -27.97 0.01
CA TYR A 14 30.50 -26.55 0.02
C TYR A 14 29.80 -26.06 1.32
N LEU A 15 28.76 -26.75 1.76
CA LEU A 15 28.00 -26.41 2.98
C LEU A 15 28.82 -26.68 4.26
N GLN A 16 29.81 -27.60 4.19
CA GLN A 16 30.73 -27.89 5.28
C GLN A 16 31.98 -26.97 5.28
N ASN A 17 32.12 -26.12 4.28
CA ASN A 17 33.27 -25.23 4.07
C ASN A 17 34.58 -26.00 3.78
N GLU A 18 34.48 -27.17 3.12
CA GLU A 18 35.58 -28.10 2.81
C GLU A 18 35.81 -28.25 1.30
N ILE A 19 35.15 -27.42 0.45
CA ILE A 19 35.27 -27.47 -1.01
C ILE A 19 36.58 -26.83 -1.49
N GLN A 20 37.19 -27.42 -2.54
CA GLN A 20 38.40 -26.90 -3.19
C GLN A 20 38.03 -25.90 -4.31
N GLU A 21 38.99 -25.06 -4.74
CA GLU A 21 38.74 -23.99 -5.73
C GLU A 21 38.33 -24.51 -7.12
N ASP A 22 38.87 -25.64 -7.56
CA ASP A 22 38.48 -26.30 -8.80
C ASP A 22 37.08 -26.95 -8.74
N GLU A 23 36.76 -27.57 -7.61
CA GLU A 23 35.43 -28.13 -7.34
C GLU A 23 34.36 -27.04 -7.25
N LEU A 24 34.68 -25.85 -6.68
CA LEU A 24 33.79 -24.72 -6.58
C LEU A 24 33.39 -24.20 -7.98
N ARG A 25 34.31 -24.16 -8.93
CA ARG A 25 34.02 -23.75 -10.32
C ARG A 25 33.04 -24.72 -11.00
N VAL A 26 33.18 -26.01 -10.74
CA VAL A 26 32.25 -27.03 -11.28
C VAL A 26 30.85 -26.87 -10.69
N LEU A 27 30.78 -26.63 -9.39
CA LEU A 27 29.52 -26.42 -8.69
C LEU A 27 28.83 -25.11 -9.17
N ASP A 28 29.57 -24.03 -9.33
CA ASP A 28 29.09 -22.75 -9.83
C ASP A 28 28.53 -22.86 -11.25
N ALA A 29 29.25 -23.51 -12.15
CA ALA A 29 28.82 -23.79 -13.50
C ALA A 29 27.50 -24.59 -13.53
N TRP A 30 27.38 -25.62 -12.68
CA TRP A 30 26.19 -26.45 -12.60
C TRP A 30 24.97 -25.68 -12.04
N ILE A 31 25.16 -24.79 -11.04
CA ILE A 31 24.09 -23.95 -10.50
C ILE A 31 23.55 -22.99 -11.57
N HIS A 32 24.41 -22.48 -12.45
CA HIS A 32 24.02 -21.54 -13.50
C HIS A 32 23.50 -22.20 -14.78
N GLU A 33 23.59 -23.53 -14.91
CA GLU A 33 23.15 -24.28 -16.09
C GLU A 33 21.62 -24.32 -16.22
N SER A 34 20.87 -24.36 -15.10
CA SER A 34 19.41 -24.34 -15.12
C SER A 34 18.79 -23.81 -13.82
N ASP A 35 17.58 -23.24 -13.92
CA ASP A 35 16.79 -22.83 -12.74
C ASP A 35 16.42 -24.01 -11.83
N ALA A 36 16.30 -25.22 -12.37
CA ALA A 36 16.06 -26.44 -11.61
C ALA A 36 17.25 -26.81 -10.73
N ASN A 37 18.49 -26.69 -11.24
CA ASN A 37 19.72 -26.94 -10.49
C ASN A 37 19.87 -25.93 -9.35
N LYS A 38 19.56 -24.69 -9.61
CA LYS A 38 19.55 -23.61 -8.62
C LYS A 38 18.55 -23.86 -7.50
N ALA A 39 17.32 -24.27 -7.83
CA ALA A 39 16.29 -24.63 -6.85
C ALA A 39 16.73 -25.82 -5.97
N HIS A 40 17.31 -26.85 -6.56
CA HIS A 40 17.81 -28.05 -5.86
C HIS A 40 18.96 -27.70 -4.88
N PHE A 41 19.88 -26.82 -5.28
CA PHE A 41 20.93 -26.31 -4.39
C PHE A 41 20.37 -25.61 -3.16
N PHE A 42 19.38 -24.72 -3.33
CA PHE A 42 18.77 -23.99 -2.21
C PHE A 42 17.92 -24.89 -1.31
N GLU A 43 17.31 -25.93 -1.84
CA GLU A 43 16.58 -26.93 -1.05
C GLU A 43 17.53 -27.69 -0.11
N LEU A 44 18.65 -28.22 -0.63
CA LEU A 44 19.66 -28.91 0.18
C LEU A 44 20.32 -28.01 1.21
N LYS A 45 20.58 -26.74 0.84
CA LYS A 45 21.12 -25.74 1.77
C LYS A 45 20.15 -25.48 2.93
N GLY A 46 18.85 -25.34 2.66
CA GLY A 46 17.82 -25.15 3.69
C GLY A 46 17.74 -26.32 4.68
N LEU A 47 17.84 -27.56 4.17
CA LEU A 47 17.89 -28.77 5.01
C LEU A 47 19.15 -28.83 5.90
N PHE A 48 20.30 -28.40 5.37
CA PHE A 48 21.57 -28.40 6.11
C PHE A 48 21.59 -27.33 7.21
N ASP A 49 21.08 -26.13 6.94
CA ASP A 49 20.97 -25.04 7.92
C ASP A 49 20.05 -25.42 9.07
N THR A 50 18.89 -26.05 8.78
CA THR A 50 17.98 -26.58 9.79
C THR A 50 18.64 -27.66 10.67
N ARG A 51 19.49 -28.51 10.10
CA ARG A 51 20.21 -29.57 10.82
C ARG A 51 21.31 -29.01 11.73
N LYS A 52 21.96 -27.90 11.36
CA LYS A 52 22.93 -27.19 12.22
C LYS A 52 22.25 -26.60 13.45
N GLU A 53 21.07 -26.02 13.32
CA GLU A 53 20.30 -25.48 14.47
C GLU A 53 19.88 -26.60 15.44
N VAL A 54 19.41 -27.74 14.93
CA VAL A 54 19.02 -28.90 15.75
C VAL A 54 20.24 -29.55 16.43
N ALA A 55 21.39 -29.63 15.76
CA ALA A 55 22.61 -30.16 16.34
C ALA A 55 23.18 -29.26 17.44
N PHE A 56 23.04 -27.93 17.31
CA PHE A 56 23.42 -26.97 18.34
C PHE A 56 22.55 -27.11 19.60
N LEU A 57 21.26 -27.33 19.44
CA LEU A 57 20.32 -27.57 20.55
C LEU A 57 20.58 -28.91 21.26
N ASN A 58 21.01 -29.97 20.56
CA ASN A 58 21.31 -31.27 21.14
C ASN A 58 22.66 -31.34 21.90
N HIS A 59 23.56 -30.37 21.73
CA HIS A 59 24.83 -30.31 22.44
C HIS A 59 24.69 -29.73 23.86
N TYR A 60 23.58 -29.10 24.18
CA TYR A 60 23.23 -28.64 25.52
C TYR A 60 22.25 -29.61 26.19
N SER A 61 22.79 -30.71 26.76
CA SER A 61 21.98 -31.55 27.64
C SER A 61 21.77 -30.84 28.99
N VAL A 62 20.54 -30.49 29.22
CA VAL A 62 20.06 -29.87 30.48
C VAL A 62 20.48 -30.74 31.69
N GLU A 63 20.48 -32.08 31.52
CA GLU A 63 20.88 -33.06 32.53
C GLU A 63 22.33 -32.87 32.98
N ARG A 64 23.30 -32.76 32.03
CA ARG A 64 24.71 -32.54 32.38
C ARG A 64 24.97 -31.16 33.01
N SER A 65 24.14 -30.18 32.72
CA SER A 65 24.22 -28.86 33.34
C SER A 65 23.67 -28.91 34.80
N TRP A 66 22.61 -29.67 35.00
CA TRP A 66 22.07 -29.94 36.36
C TRP A 66 23.03 -30.72 37.26
N GLU A 67 23.62 -31.79 36.74
CA GLU A 67 24.59 -32.57 37.52
C GLU A 67 25.83 -31.76 37.93
N ARG A 68 26.33 -30.88 37.06
CA ARG A 68 27.44 -29.96 37.38
C ARG A 68 27.03 -28.91 38.42
N MET A 69 25.78 -28.46 38.39
CA MET A 69 25.27 -27.49 39.33
C MET A 69 24.91 -28.13 40.66
N ALA A 70 24.34 -29.35 40.69
CA ALA A 70 24.07 -30.13 41.89
C ALA A 70 25.36 -30.49 42.62
N GLY A 71 26.40 -30.95 41.91
CA GLY A 71 27.71 -31.23 42.51
C GLY A 71 28.41 -30.00 43.13
N LYS A 72 28.13 -28.80 42.61
CA LYS A 72 28.64 -27.56 43.20
C LYS A 72 27.79 -27.13 44.43
N LEU A 73 26.53 -27.44 44.45
CA LEU A 73 25.64 -27.18 45.59
C LEU A 73 25.94 -28.12 46.76
N ASP A 74 26.24 -29.40 46.50
CA ASP A 74 26.66 -30.36 47.55
C ASP A 74 28.02 -30.00 48.12
N ALA A 75 28.94 -29.44 47.36
CA ALA A 75 30.26 -28.98 47.84
C ALA A 75 30.12 -27.72 48.77
N ILE A 76 29.06 -26.94 48.61
CA ILE A 76 28.77 -25.73 49.38
C ILE A 76 27.98 -26.10 50.66
N SER A 77 27.22 -27.20 50.64
CA SER A 77 26.41 -27.65 51.82
C SER A 77 27.23 -28.21 52.98
N GLY A 78 28.54 -28.48 52.78
CA GLY A 78 29.48 -28.90 53.83
C GLY A 78 29.94 -27.77 54.77
N VAL A 79 29.62 -26.53 54.50
CA VAL A 79 29.93 -25.39 55.39
C VAL A 79 28.74 -25.15 56.30
N SER A 80 28.85 -25.64 57.56
CA SER A 80 27.93 -25.30 58.64
C SER A 80 27.90 -23.78 58.81
N MET A 81 26.99 -23.11 58.07
CA MET A 81 26.63 -21.72 58.37
C MET A 81 25.80 -21.71 59.66
N LYS A 82 26.44 -21.35 60.75
CA LYS A 82 25.70 -20.81 61.90
C LYS A 82 24.81 -19.68 61.36
N SER A 83 23.52 -19.92 61.30
CA SER A 83 22.54 -18.92 60.90
C SER A 83 22.61 -17.75 61.89
N LYS A 84 23.43 -16.75 61.55
CA LYS A 84 23.14 -15.43 62.11
C LYS A 84 21.83 -15.02 61.43
N VAL A 85 20.74 -14.99 62.26
CA VAL A 85 19.48 -14.34 61.85
C VAL A 85 19.83 -12.93 61.40
N LEU A 86 19.92 -12.73 60.09
CA LEU A 86 20.07 -11.41 59.54
C LEU A 86 18.83 -10.59 59.98
N GLY A 87 19.10 -9.58 60.81
CA GLY A 87 18.06 -8.79 61.43
C GLY A 87 17.11 -8.21 60.39
N LYS A 88 15.86 -8.04 60.81
CA LYS A 88 14.74 -7.44 60.05
C LYS A 88 15.17 -6.16 59.28
N GLN A 89 16.21 -5.49 59.70
CA GLN A 89 16.80 -4.31 59.13
C GLN A 89 17.56 -4.57 57.80
N PHE A 90 18.16 -5.76 57.61
CA PHE A 90 18.87 -6.15 56.41
C PHE A 90 17.89 -6.47 55.27
N TRP A 91 16.77 -7.11 55.60
CA TRP A 91 15.68 -7.41 54.66
C TRP A 91 14.99 -6.15 54.16
N LEU A 92 14.79 -5.14 55.02
CA LEU A 92 14.22 -3.84 54.65
C LEU A 92 15.15 -3.05 53.73
N SER A 93 16.46 -3.16 53.91
CA SER A 93 17.43 -2.54 53.02
C SER A 93 17.46 -3.20 51.64
N PHE A 94 17.39 -4.54 51.59
CA PHE A 94 17.34 -5.30 50.33
C PHE A 94 16.05 -4.99 49.52
N LEU A 95 14.90 -4.88 50.20
CA LEU A 95 13.64 -4.45 49.59
C LEU A 95 13.72 -3.04 48.96
N ARG A 96 14.41 -2.11 49.62
CA ARG A 96 14.62 -0.74 49.07
C ARG A 96 15.44 -0.75 47.78
N TYR A 97 16.52 -1.55 47.73
CA TYR A 97 17.35 -1.64 46.51
C TYR A 97 16.63 -2.41 45.40
N ALA A 98 15.88 -3.47 45.72
CA ALA A 98 15.05 -4.18 44.75
C ALA A 98 13.97 -3.26 44.14
N ALA A 99 13.31 -2.43 44.97
CA ALA A 99 12.34 -1.46 44.50
C ALA A 99 12.97 -0.42 43.54
N ILE A 100 14.17 0.06 43.83
CA ILE A 100 14.90 1.00 42.96
C ILE A 100 15.22 0.36 41.61
N ILE A 101 15.66 -0.92 41.60
CA ILE A 101 15.96 -1.66 40.37
C ILE A 101 14.70 -1.85 39.50
N VAL A 102 13.56 -2.22 40.12
CA VAL A 102 12.28 -2.40 39.45
C VAL A 102 11.81 -1.08 38.83
N ILE A 103 11.91 0.03 39.58
CA ILE A 103 11.58 1.37 39.09
C ILE A 103 12.51 1.77 37.95
N ALA A 104 13.82 1.55 38.10
CA ALA A 104 14.80 1.86 37.05
C ALA A 104 14.55 1.05 35.76
N MET A 105 14.20 -0.25 35.87
CA MET A 105 13.77 -1.07 34.74
C MET A 105 12.48 -0.56 34.12
N GLY A 106 11.47 -0.23 34.92
CA GLY A 106 10.20 0.32 34.43
C GLY A 106 10.39 1.64 33.68
N VAL A 107 11.21 2.54 34.24
CA VAL A 107 11.58 3.81 33.58
C VAL A 107 12.40 3.54 32.32
N GLY A 108 13.35 2.60 32.35
CA GLY A 108 14.16 2.23 31.20
C GLY A 108 13.32 1.66 30.04
N VAL A 109 12.38 0.77 30.34
CA VAL A 109 11.45 0.19 29.35
C VAL A 109 10.50 1.28 28.82
N GLY A 110 9.92 2.10 29.70
CA GLY A 110 9.05 3.20 29.31
C GLY A 110 9.77 4.27 28.46
N MET A 111 11.01 4.58 28.85
CA MET A 111 11.85 5.53 28.10
C MET A 111 12.29 4.96 26.74
N ASN A 112 12.66 3.68 26.68
CA ASN A 112 12.96 3.00 25.43
C ASN A 112 11.75 2.95 24.48
N GLN A 113 10.56 2.64 25.00
CA GLN A 113 9.32 2.70 24.23
C GLN A 113 8.97 4.12 23.77
N TRP A 114 9.16 5.12 24.63
CA TRP A 114 8.92 6.52 24.28
C TRP A 114 9.95 7.05 23.27
N ILE A 115 11.23 6.69 23.40
CA ILE A 115 12.29 7.01 22.44
C ILE A 115 12.07 6.27 21.13
N SER A 116 11.72 4.98 21.15
CA SER A 116 11.35 4.22 19.96
C SER A 116 10.20 4.88 19.22
N ASN A 117 9.11 5.19 19.91
CA ASN A 117 7.97 5.86 19.28
C ASN A 117 8.30 7.25 18.73
N ARG A 118 9.27 7.98 19.31
CA ARG A 118 9.74 9.26 18.76
C ARG A 118 10.77 9.11 17.63
N LEU A 119 11.67 8.15 17.73
CA LEU A 119 12.69 7.91 16.68
C LEU A 119 12.11 7.20 15.47
N TYR A 120 11.10 6.33 15.67
CA TYR A 120 10.36 5.67 14.56
C TYR A 120 9.16 6.52 14.07
N ALA A 121 8.78 7.59 14.78
CA ALA A 121 8.00 8.69 14.23
C ALA A 121 8.89 9.64 13.39
N GLY A 122 10.17 9.28 13.19
CA GLY A 122 11.09 9.95 12.29
C GLY A 122 10.53 9.97 10.88
N ASP A 123 10.71 11.06 10.20
CA ASP A 123 10.28 11.47 8.87
C ASP A 123 9.87 10.28 8.00
N THR A 124 8.55 10.05 7.93
CA THR A 124 8.01 9.12 6.95
C THR A 124 8.36 9.70 5.59
N GLU A 125 9.35 9.12 4.93
CA GLU A 125 9.76 9.53 3.59
C GLU A 125 8.59 9.28 2.64
N TYR A 126 8.09 10.37 2.05
CA TYR A 126 6.99 10.32 1.11
C TYR A 126 7.51 10.35 -0.32
N ASN A 127 7.01 9.44 -1.13
CA ASN A 127 7.12 9.50 -2.57
C ASN A 127 5.93 10.27 -3.15
N GLU A 128 6.16 10.99 -4.23
CA GLU A 128 5.12 11.66 -4.99
C GLU A 128 5.21 11.26 -6.46
N ILE A 129 4.08 10.86 -7.03
CA ILE A 129 3.92 10.59 -8.44
C ILE A 129 2.96 11.62 -9.02
N VAL A 130 3.39 12.27 -10.10
CA VAL A 130 2.56 13.20 -10.86
C VAL A 130 2.38 12.63 -12.27
N VAL A 131 1.13 12.38 -12.62
CA VAL A 131 0.73 12.03 -14.01
C VAL A 131 0.21 13.30 -14.64
N GLU A 132 0.94 13.81 -15.60
CA GLU A 132 0.60 15.06 -16.30
C GLU A 132 -0.68 14.93 -17.12
N LYS A 133 -1.26 16.06 -17.50
CA LYS A 133 -2.38 16.15 -18.44
C LYS A 133 -1.96 15.53 -19.79
N GLY A 134 -2.73 14.58 -20.30
CA GLY A 134 -2.38 13.79 -21.48
C GLY A 134 -1.40 12.64 -21.21
N GLY A 135 -1.06 12.38 -19.95
CA GLY A 135 -0.21 11.25 -19.57
C GLY A 135 -0.98 9.92 -19.56
N CYS A 136 -0.24 8.82 -19.76
CA CYS A 136 -0.82 7.48 -19.67
C CYS A 136 -1.10 7.08 -18.23
N ALA A 137 -2.08 6.21 -18.04
CA ALA A 137 -2.37 5.62 -16.73
C ALA A 137 -1.15 4.84 -16.20
N ASN A 138 -0.79 5.09 -14.94
CA ASN A 138 0.33 4.45 -14.26
C ASN A 138 -0.17 3.48 -13.18
N THR A 139 0.37 2.27 -13.17
CA THR A 139 0.09 1.28 -12.13
C THR A 139 1.20 1.29 -11.08
N LEU A 140 0.81 1.40 -9.83
CA LEU A 140 1.68 1.40 -8.66
C LEU A 140 1.30 0.26 -7.71
N LEU A 141 2.31 -0.47 -7.24
CA LEU A 141 2.16 -1.45 -6.17
C LEU A 141 2.79 -0.87 -4.90
N LEU A 142 1.99 -0.71 -3.84
CA LEU A 142 2.45 -0.19 -2.56
C LEU A 142 3.07 -1.29 -1.70
N SER A 143 3.81 -0.90 -0.66
CA SER A 143 4.51 -1.82 0.27
C SER A 143 3.57 -2.76 1.05
N ASP A 144 2.28 -2.45 1.15
CA ASP A 144 1.25 -3.29 1.78
C ASP A 144 0.59 -4.28 0.81
N GLY A 145 1.00 -4.30 -0.46
CA GLY A 145 0.41 -5.09 -1.54
C GLY A 145 -0.83 -4.46 -2.19
N SER A 146 -1.22 -3.24 -1.80
CA SER A 146 -2.29 -2.50 -2.47
C SER A 146 -1.84 -2.05 -3.86
N LYS A 147 -2.72 -2.24 -4.86
CA LYS A 147 -2.52 -1.81 -6.24
C LYS A 147 -3.31 -0.54 -6.51
N ILE A 148 -2.63 0.49 -7.01
CA ILE A 148 -3.23 1.79 -7.34
C ILE A 148 -2.98 2.05 -8.81
N ILE A 149 -4.01 2.47 -9.54
CA ILE A 149 -3.88 2.90 -10.93
C ILE A 149 -4.23 4.39 -10.99
N LEU A 150 -3.28 5.20 -11.42
CA LEU A 150 -3.40 6.66 -11.51
C LEU A 150 -3.79 7.07 -12.92
N ASN A 151 -4.81 7.90 -13.06
CA ASN A 151 -5.22 8.47 -14.35
C ASN A 151 -4.44 9.75 -14.68
N ALA A 152 -4.62 10.29 -15.89
CA ALA A 152 -4.06 11.58 -16.29
C ALA A 152 -4.48 12.73 -15.34
N SER A 153 -3.67 13.78 -15.24
CA SER A 153 -3.87 14.93 -14.34
C SER A 153 -3.99 14.53 -12.86
N THR A 154 -3.18 13.57 -12.42
CA THR A 154 -3.26 13.03 -11.05
C THR A 154 -1.95 13.20 -10.31
N ARG A 155 -2.03 13.67 -9.07
CA ARG A 155 -0.95 13.73 -8.10
C ARG A 155 -1.25 12.76 -6.96
N PHE A 156 -0.31 11.87 -6.67
CA PHE A 156 -0.44 10.86 -5.65
C PHE A 156 0.79 10.84 -4.74
N LYS A 157 0.56 11.05 -3.43
CA LYS A 157 1.64 11.05 -2.43
C LYS A 157 1.41 9.92 -1.43
N TYR A 158 2.44 9.11 -1.22
CA TYR A 158 2.37 7.91 -0.37
C TYR A 158 3.71 7.70 0.36
N PRO A 159 3.70 7.08 1.55
CA PRO A 159 4.93 6.78 2.28
C PRO A 159 5.68 5.59 1.65
N THR A 160 7.00 5.57 1.76
CA THR A 160 7.84 4.45 1.33
C THR A 160 7.42 3.14 2.02
N SER A 161 7.01 3.23 3.30
CA SER A 161 6.47 2.12 4.09
C SER A 161 5.40 2.61 5.06
N PHE A 162 4.45 1.74 5.38
CA PHE A 162 3.40 2.03 6.36
C PHE A 162 3.81 1.55 7.75
N ASN A 163 4.52 2.37 8.53
CA ASN A 163 5.07 1.99 9.84
C ASN A 163 4.12 2.24 11.03
N GLY A 164 3.13 3.15 10.89
CA GLY A 164 2.14 3.49 11.93
C GLY A 164 0.95 2.52 11.96
N ASP A 165 -0.08 2.86 12.72
CA ASP A 165 -1.33 2.09 12.87
C ASP A 165 -2.29 2.26 11.69
N GLU A 166 -1.99 3.18 10.78
CA GLU A 166 -2.79 3.52 9.60
C GLU A 166 -1.93 3.49 8.34
N ARG A 167 -2.58 3.27 7.18
CA ARG A 167 -1.98 3.35 5.85
C ARG A 167 -2.49 4.61 5.15
N VAL A 168 -1.78 5.72 5.32
CA VAL A 168 -2.24 7.03 4.84
C VAL A 168 -1.59 7.38 3.51
N VAL A 169 -2.41 7.77 2.54
CA VAL A 169 -1.99 8.29 1.22
C VAL A 169 -2.78 9.56 0.90
N HIS A 170 -2.26 10.37 -0.03
CA HIS A 170 -2.90 11.60 -0.49
C HIS A 170 -3.15 11.51 -1.99
N LEU A 171 -4.32 11.97 -2.42
CA LEU A 171 -4.73 11.98 -3.82
C LEU A 171 -5.30 13.35 -4.21
N GLU A 172 -4.88 13.81 -5.37
CA GLU A 172 -5.49 14.87 -6.16
C GLU A 172 -5.62 14.37 -7.60
N GLY A 173 -6.82 14.31 -8.17
CA GLY A 173 -7.06 13.77 -9.50
C GLY A 173 -7.94 12.52 -9.50
N GLU A 174 -7.66 11.57 -10.37
CA GLU A 174 -8.42 10.32 -10.48
C GLU A 174 -7.54 9.09 -10.30
N ALA A 175 -7.98 8.18 -9.42
CA ALA A 175 -7.29 6.92 -9.20
C ALA A 175 -8.27 5.78 -8.91
N TYR A 176 -7.92 4.59 -9.37
CA TYR A 176 -8.55 3.34 -9.03
C TYR A 176 -7.68 2.60 -8.00
N PHE A 177 -8.34 2.10 -6.96
CA PHE A 177 -7.70 1.43 -5.83
C PHE A 177 -8.16 -0.01 -5.71
N GLU A 178 -7.22 -0.93 -5.57
CA GLU A 178 -7.40 -2.30 -5.09
C GLU A 178 -6.61 -2.45 -3.79
N VAL A 179 -7.26 -2.13 -2.67
CA VAL A 179 -6.60 -2.10 -1.37
C VAL A 179 -6.51 -3.49 -0.78
N ALA A 180 -5.31 -3.89 -0.37
CA ALA A 180 -5.06 -5.15 0.33
C ALA A 180 -5.83 -5.23 1.65
N LYS A 181 -6.48 -6.40 1.92
CA LYS A 181 -7.26 -6.60 3.15
C LYS A 181 -6.38 -6.57 4.38
N ASN A 182 -6.69 -5.63 5.29
CA ASN A 182 -6.09 -5.58 6.62
C ASN A 182 -7.07 -4.90 7.60
N HIS A 183 -7.69 -5.68 8.46
CA HIS A 183 -8.70 -5.21 9.42
C HIS A 183 -8.09 -4.46 10.61
N SER A 184 -6.84 -4.74 10.96
CA SER A 184 -6.15 -4.11 12.08
C SER A 184 -5.49 -2.78 11.71
N LYS A 185 -5.30 -2.50 10.40
CA LYS A 185 -4.61 -1.30 9.92
C LYS A 185 -5.38 -0.68 8.76
N PRO A 186 -6.25 0.31 9.04
CA PRO A 186 -7.08 0.95 8.01
C PRO A 186 -6.22 1.64 6.94
N PHE A 187 -6.73 1.65 5.71
CA PHE A 187 -6.16 2.40 4.60
C PHE A 187 -6.97 3.69 4.42
N ILE A 188 -6.28 4.82 4.43
CA ILE A 188 -6.87 6.14 4.44
C ILE A 188 -6.40 6.93 3.22
N VAL A 189 -7.33 7.33 2.36
CA VAL A 189 -7.06 8.26 1.27
C VAL A 189 -7.50 9.66 1.70
N LYS A 190 -6.54 10.57 1.83
CA LYS A 190 -6.78 11.98 2.13
C LYS A 190 -6.90 12.76 0.84
N LEU A 191 -8.02 13.48 0.70
CA LEU A 191 -8.31 14.46 -0.32
C LEU A 191 -8.26 15.87 0.31
N LYS A 192 -8.51 16.91 -0.47
CA LYS A 192 -8.47 18.29 0.01
C LYS A 192 -9.32 18.53 1.26
N ASN A 193 -10.60 18.14 1.23
CA ASN A 193 -11.57 18.35 2.30
C ASN A 193 -12.29 17.05 2.69
N GLN A 194 -11.76 15.90 2.34
CA GLN A 194 -12.40 14.61 2.57
C GLN A 194 -11.39 13.56 2.95
N GLN A 195 -11.89 12.53 3.60
CA GLN A 195 -11.13 11.35 3.96
C GLN A 195 -11.95 10.11 3.63
N ILE A 196 -11.31 9.14 3.02
CA ILE A 196 -11.89 7.84 2.66
C ILE A 196 -11.14 6.78 3.43
N THR A 197 -11.86 6.03 4.28
CA THR A 197 -11.28 4.96 5.10
C THR A 197 -11.82 3.62 4.65
N VAL A 198 -10.91 2.66 4.42
CA VAL A 198 -11.23 1.30 3.97
C VAL A 198 -10.36 0.25 4.67
N LEU A 199 -10.79 -1.02 4.66
CA LEU A 199 -10.07 -2.15 5.26
C LEU A 199 -9.65 -3.23 4.24
N GLY A 200 -10.03 -3.07 2.98
CA GLY A 200 -9.77 -4.02 1.89
C GLY A 200 -10.89 -3.95 0.87
N THR A 201 -10.74 -3.08 -0.12
CA THR A 201 -11.86 -2.53 -0.90
C THR A 201 -11.34 -2.17 -2.29
N SER A 202 -12.18 -2.37 -3.32
CA SER A 202 -11.93 -1.88 -4.67
C SER A 202 -12.86 -0.73 -4.99
N PHE A 203 -12.31 0.43 -5.37
CA PHE A 203 -13.07 1.66 -5.59
C PHE A 203 -12.35 2.64 -6.51
N ASN A 204 -13.11 3.57 -7.11
CA ASN A 204 -12.59 4.68 -7.91
C ASN A 204 -12.86 6.01 -7.21
N ILE A 205 -11.90 6.92 -7.27
CA ILE A 205 -12.05 8.30 -6.79
C ILE A 205 -11.74 9.24 -7.94
N GLN A 206 -12.58 10.27 -8.09
CA GLN A 206 -12.34 11.48 -8.88
C GLN A 206 -12.39 12.69 -7.95
N ALA A 207 -11.26 13.35 -7.73
CA ALA A 207 -11.12 14.48 -6.81
C ALA A 207 -10.11 15.50 -7.34
N PHE A 208 -10.46 16.14 -8.45
CA PHE A 208 -9.67 17.24 -9.01
C PHE A 208 -9.91 18.52 -8.21
N ASN A 209 -8.84 19.27 -7.90
CA ASN A 209 -8.93 20.48 -7.06
C ASN A 209 -9.84 21.57 -7.63
N ASP A 210 -9.92 21.67 -8.96
CA ASP A 210 -10.76 22.66 -9.65
C ASP A 210 -12.22 22.24 -9.80
N ASP A 211 -12.54 20.99 -9.42
CA ASP A 211 -13.91 20.49 -9.49
C ASP A 211 -14.72 20.92 -8.26
N ARG A 212 -15.95 21.35 -8.51
CA ARG A 212 -16.92 21.58 -7.44
C ARG A 212 -17.23 20.31 -6.66
N PHE A 213 -17.21 19.17 -7.32
CA PHE A 213 -17.58 17.90 -6.72
C PHE A 213 -16.45 16.90 -6.85
N SER A 214 -16.21 16.13 -5.79
CA SER A 214 -15.49 14.86 -5.86
C SER A 214 -16.49 13.71 -5.93
N VAL A 215 -16.07 12.62 -6.58
CA VAL A 215 -16.91 11.44 -6.81
C VAL A 215 -16.14 10.20 -6.34
N THR A 216 -16.77 9.42 -5.46
CA THR A 216 -16.23 8.14 -4.99
C THR A 216 -17.21 7.03 -5.34
N THR A 217 -16.77 6.04 -6.09
CA THR A 217 -17.59 4.89 -6.52
C THR A 217 -17.02 3.60 -5.94
N LEU A 218 -17.87 2.85 -5.26
CA LEU A 218 -17.49 1.58 -4.62
C LEU A 218 -17.82 0.39 -5.51
N LEU A 219 -16.80 -0.42 -5.82
CA LEU A 219 -16.94 -1.65 -6.59
C LEU A 219 -17.11 -2.87 -5.67
N SER A 220 -16.24 -3.03 -4.67
CA SER A 220 -16.32 -4.15 -3.72
C SER A 220 -15.84 -3.73 -2.34
N GLY A 221 -16.35 -4.34 -1.29
CA GLY A 221 -15.99 -4.06 0.09
C GLY A 221 -16.88 -3.01 0.75
N SER A 222 -16.31 -2.06 1.48
CA SER A 222 -17.02 -1.00 2.21
C SER A 222 -16.14 0.24 2.34
N ILE A 223 -16.73 1.41 2.19
CA ILE A 223 -16.09 2.73 2.36
C ILE A 223 -16.77 3.49 3.48
N LEU A 224 -15.96 4.14 4.34
CA LEU A 224 -16.38 5.26 5.17
C LEU A 224 -15.83 6.54 4.54
N LEU A 225 -16.72 7.40 4.05
CA LEU A 225 -16.40 8.70 3.48
C LEU A 225 -16.77 9.79 4.49
N GLU A 226 -15.83 10.68 4.79
CA GLU A 226 -16.01 11.80 5.71
C GLU A 226 -15.59 13.09 5.03
N SER A 227 -16.35 14.16 5.26
CA SER A 227 -16.03 15.52 4.79
C SER A 227 -15.74 16.44 5.96
N PHE A 228 -14.86 17.41 5.74
CA PHE A 228 -14.37 18.34 6.74
C PHE A 228 -14.47 19.79 6.23
N ASP A 229 -14.64 20.74 7.14
CA ASP A 229 -14.52 22.17 6.82
C ASP A 229 -13.04 22.61 6.78
N ALA A 230 -12.84 23.90 6.47
CA ALA A 230 -11.48 24.48 6.40
C ALA A 230 -10.76 24.51 7.76
N GLN A 231 -11.47 24.31 8.86
CA GLN A 231 -10.95 24.25 10.23
C GLN A 231 -10.71 22.78 10.67
N GLY A 232 -10.93 21.81 9.78
CA GLY A 232 -10.78 20.38 10.07
C GLY A 232 -11.91 19.78 10.89
N ARG A 233 -13.06 20.46 11.04
CA ARG A 233 -14.24 19.93 11.74
C ARG A 233 -15.03 19.06 10.79
N LYS A 234 -15.42 17.89 11.26
CA LYS A 234 -16.24 16.94 10.51
C LYS A 234 -17.62 17.51 10.22
N MET A 235 -17.95 17.59 8.93
CA MET A 235 -19.23 18.11 8.41
C MET A 235 -20.22 16.97 8.15
N SER A 236 -19.78 15.93 7.47
CA SER A 236 -20.62 14.81 7.06
C SER A 236 -19.86 13.49 7.13
N SER A 237 -20.59 12.39 7.26
CA SER A 237 -20.05 11.04 7.23
C SER A 237 -21.05 10.12 6.53
N MET A 238 -20.55 9.29 5.60
CA MET A 238 -21.38 8.38 4.82
C MET A 238 -20.67 7.04 4.63
N LYS A 239 -21.41 5.95 4.81
CA LYS A 239 -20.92 4.59 4.51
C LYS A 239 -21.49 4.14 3.17
N LEU A 240 -20.62 3.70 2.25
CA LEU A 240 -21.00 3.18 0.94
C LEU A 240 -21.02 1.66 0.94
N LYS A 241 -21.93 1.11 0.14
CA LYS A 241 -22.03 -0.31 -0.25
C LYS A 241 -21.62 -0.48 -1.72
N PRO A 242 -21.29 -1.69 -2.17
CA PRO A 242 -21.01 -1.95 -3.59
C PRO A 242 -22.11 -1.43 -4.51
N ASN A 243 -21.71 -0.91 -5.68
CA ASN A 243 -22.57 -0.24 -6.66
C ASN A 243 -23.21 1.06 -6.16
N GLN A 244 -22.64 1.68 -5.11
CA GLN A 244 -23.00 3.02 -4.70
C GLN A 244 -21.90 4.02 -5.07
N GLN A 245 -22.36 5.23 -5.42
CA GLN A 245 -21.53 6.38 -5.72
C GLN A 245 -21.90 7.52 -4.77
N ALA A 246 -20.87 8.09 -4.13
CA ALA A 246 -21.00 9.32 -3.35
C ALA A 246 -20.46 10.50 -4.17
N ARG A 247 -21.28 11.54 -4.30
CA ARG A 247 -20.89 12.82 -4.86
C ARG A 247 -20.82 13.85 -3.73
N SER A 248 -19.63 14.36 -3.46
CA SER A 248 -19.39 15.31 -2.36
C SER A 248 -19.15 16.71 -2.92
N ASP A 249 -19.87 17.70 -2.42
CA ASP A 249 -19.66 19.12 -2.77
C ASP A 249 -18.46 19.66 -1.97
N ASN A 250 -17.39 20.01 -2.66
CA ASN A 250 -16.14 20.48 -2.07
C ASN A 250 -16.25 21.86 -1.37
N ARG A 251 -17.36 22.58 -1.57
CA ARG A 251 -17.61 23.88 -0.92
C ARG A 251 -18.43 23.73 0.36
N THR A 252 -19.47 22.88 0.32
CA THR A 252 -20.42 22.74 1.43
C THR A 252 -20.15 21.52 2.30
N GLY A 253 -19.32 20.58 1.87
CA GLY A 253 -19.10 19.31 2.54
C GLY A 253 -20.28 18.33 2.46
N SER A 254 -21.35 18.68 1.75
CA SER A 254 -22.53 17.83 1.61
C SER A 254 -22.22 16.60 0.75
N ILE A 255 -22.70 15.42 1.18
CA ILE A 255 -22.50 14.16 0.47
C ILE A 255 -23.85 13.66 -0.04
N PHE A 256 -23.94 13.39 -1.34
CA PHE A 256 -25.11 12.83 -2.03
C PHE A 256 -24.80 11.41 -2.45
N LEU A 257 -25.63 10.45 -2.05
CA LEU A 257 -25.48 9.04 -2.39
C LEU A 257 -26.44 8.68 -3.53
N SER A 258 -25.98 7.88 -4.48
CA SER A 258 -26.78 7.32 -5.57
C SER A 258 -26.32 5.91 -5.90
N GLU A 259 -27.25 5.09 -6.40
CA GLU A 259 -26.93 3.81 -7.00
C GLU A 259 -26.34 4.02 -8.41
N THR A 260 -25.36 3.21 -8.79
CA THR A 260 -24.70 3.28 -10.09
C THR A 260 -24.21 1.90 -10.52
N ASP A 261 -23.98 1.73 -11.81
CA ASP A 261 -23.14 0.63 -12.30
C ASP A 261 -21.67 1.01 -12.08
N ALA A 262 -21.07 0.46 -11.04
CA ALA A 262 -19.69 0.77 -10.66
C ALA A 262 -18.68 0.42 -11.78
N SER A 263 -19.01 -0.50 -12.71
CA SER A 263 -18.15 -0.86 -13.84
C SER A 263 -17.95 0.29 -14.84
N ILE A 264 -18.80 1.31 -14.80
CA ILE A 264 -18.65 2.52 -15.62
C ILE A 264 -17.49 3.36 -15.13
N SER A 265 -17.37 3.53 -13.81
CA SER A 265 -16.37 4.41 -13.20
C SER A 265 -14.92 3.89 -13.33
N ASN A 266 -14.73 2.59 -13.48
CA ASN A 266 -13.41 1.98 -13.64
C ASN A 266 -13.14 1.47 -15.07
N ALA A 267 -14.01 1.72 -16.03
CA ALA A 267 -13.84 1.26 -17.42
C ALA A 267 -12.52 1.78 -18.05
N TRP A 268 -12.04 2.93 -17.63
CA TRP A 268 -10.80 3.53 -18.08
C TRP A 268 -9.55 2.69 -17.71
N VAL A 269 -9.59 1.93 -16.63
CA VAL A 269 -8.56 0.96 -16.24
C VAL A 269 -8.38 -0.12 -17.33
N GLY A 270 -9.48 -0.50 -17.98
CA GLY A 270 -9.49 -1.43 -19.13
C GLY A 270 -9.36 -0.74 -20.49
N GLY A 271 -8.89 0.51 -20.55
CA GLY A 271 -8.68 1.23 -21.80
C GLY A 271 -9.96 1.71 -22.48
N LYS A 272 -11.06 1.86 -21.76
CA LYS A 272 -12.36 2.32 -22.29
C LYS A 272 -12.93 3.45 -21.46
N TYR A 273 -13.41 4.48 -22.12
CA TYR A 273 -14.25 5.49 -21.47
C TYR A 273 -15.72 5.15 -21.67
N ARG A 274 -16.47 5.05 -20.56
CA ARG A 274 -17.91 4.86 -20.54
C ARG A 274 -18.58 6.04 -19.87
N PHE A 275 -19.64 6.54 -20.46
CA PHE A 275 -20.49 7.56 -19.89
C PHE A 275 -21.97 7.19 -20.11
N LYS A 276 -22.79 7.48 -19.13
CA LYS A 276 -24.23 7.22 -19.14
C LYS A 276 -24.93 8.46 -18.66
N ASP A 277 -25.74 9.06 -19.55
CA ASP A 277 -26.52 10.28 -19.26
C ASP A 277 -25.61 11.41 -18.68
N GLU A 278 -24.42 11.59 -19.27
CA GLU A 278 -23.42 12.55 -18.82
C GLU A 278 -23.45 13.81 -19.68
N THR A 279 -23.25 15.00 -19.05
CA THR A 279 -23.27 16.27 -19.77
C THR A 279 -22.03 16.45 -20.62
N LEU A 280 -22.16 17.14 -21.78
CA LEU A 280 -21.02 17.41 -22.66
C LEU A 280 -19.89 18.16 -21.93
N VAL A 281 -20.23 19.09 -21.03
CA VAL A 281 -19.21 19.81 -20.26
C VAL A 281 -18.39 18.88 -19.36
N SER A 282 -19.01 17.85 -18.78
CA SER A 282 -18.31 16.84 -17.97
C SER A 282 -17.42 15.94 -18.83
N ILE A 283 -17.95 15.48 -19.96
CA ILE A 283 -17.22 14.66 -20.93
C ILE A 283 -15.98 15.42 -21.46
N VAL A 284 -16.17 16.67 -21.90
CA VAL A 284 -15.11 17.55 -22.41
C VAL A 284 -13.97 17.66 -21.38
N LYS A 285 -14.28 17.88 -20.10
CA LYS A 285 -13.26 18.00 -19.06
C LYS A 285 -12.43 16.72 -18.89
N ARG A 286 -13.04 15.55 -19.00
CA ARG A 286 -12.31 14.27 -18.97
C ARG A 286 -11.43 14.09 -20.23
N LEU A 287 -11.96 14.47 -21.40
CA LEU A 287 -11.19 14.43 -22.65
C LEU A 287 -9.97 15.36 -22.59
N GLU A 288 -10.13 16.56 -22.04
CA GLU A 288 -9.03 17.49 -21.83
C GLU A 288 -7.93 16.90 -20.97
N ASN A 289 -8.29 16.27 -19.85
CA ASN A 289 -7.33 15.63 -18.96
C ASN A 289 -6.61 14.46 -19.64
N TYR A 290 -7.37 13.60 -20.33
CA TYR A 290 -6.84 12.39 -20.94
C TYR A 290 -5.96 12.67 -22.18
N TYR A 291 -6.41 13.56 -23.08
CA TYR A 291 -5.69 13.85 -24.33
C TYR A 291 -4.69 15.02 -24.22
N GLY A 292 -4.64 15.72 -23.11
CA GLY A 292 -3.75 16.87 -22.95
C GLY A 292 -4.10 18.04 -23.87
N VAL A 293 -5.38 18.23 -24.16
CA VAL A 293 -5.93 19.28 -25.02
C VAL A 293 -6.74 20.28 -24.22
N ASN A 294 -7.09 21.43 -24.80
CA ASN A 294 -7.98 22.42 -24.26
C ASN A 294 -9.24 22.48 -25.14
N ILE A 295 -10.40 22.23 -24.59
CA ILE A 295 -11.66 22.20 -25.34
C ILE A 295 -12.57 23.30 -24.84
N ARG A 296 -12.93 24.23 -25.71
CA ARG A 296 -13.86 25.32 -25.40
C ARG A 296 -15.21 25.07 -26.04
N LEU A 297 -16.26 25.25 -25.26
CA LEU A 297 -17.64 25.25 -25.75
C LEU A 297 -18.02 26.70 -26.06
N ALA A 298 -18.27 27.01 -27.34
CA ALA A 298 -18.58 28.36 -27.80
C ALA A 298 -19.96 28.87 -27.31
N HIS A 299 -20.88 27.97 -26.99
CA HIS A 299 -22.26 28.31 -26.57
C HIS A 299 -22.62 27.54 -25.31
N ASP A 300 -23.31 28.24 -24.37
CA ASP A 300 -23.78 27.63 -23.12
C ASP A 300 -24.84 26.55 -23.35
N SER A 301 -25.60 26.61 -24.44
CA SER A 301 -26.57 25.57 -24.83
C SER A 301 -25.93 24.17 -25.00
N LEU A 302 -24.65 24.08 -25.37
CA LEU A 302 -23.95 22.83 -25.52
C LEU A 302 -23.63 22.15 -24.18
N ARG A 303 -23.51 22.92 -23.10
CA ARG A 303 -23.02 22.43 -21.80
C ARG A 303 -23.88 21.31 -21.21
N ASN A 304 -25.20 21.43 -21.39
CA ASN A 304 -26.19 20.57 -20.77
C ASN A 304 -26.66 19.42 -21.68
N ILE A 305 -26.14 19.32 -22.91
CA ILE A 305 -26.45 18.20 -23.79
C ILE A 305 -25.87 16.92 -23.13
N ARG A 306 -26.68 15.87 -23.11
CA ARG A 306 -26.35 14.63 -22.44
C ARG A 306 -26.07 13.53 -23.44
N TYR A 307 -25.06 12.75 -23.14
CA TYR A 307 -24.62 11.63 -23.98
C TYR A 307 -24.53 10.34 -23.19
N THR A 308 -24.76 9.25 -23.89
CA THR A 308 -24.51 7.89 -23.39
C THR A 308 -23.70 7.16 -24.46
N GLY A 309 -22.58 6.60 -24.09
CA GLY A 309 -21.71 5.89 -25.06
C GLY A 309 -20.46 5.31 -24.42
N THR A 310 -19.67 4.71 -25.29
CA THR A 310 -18.36 4.14 -24.95
C THR A 310 -17.42 4.39 -26.11
N PHE A 311 -16.18 4.82 -25.82
CA PHE A 311 -15.11 4.85 -26.76
C PHE A 311 -13.86 4.19 -26.19
N SER A 312 -12.95 3.78 -27.07
CA SER A 312 -11.67 3.20 -26.69
C SER A 312 -10.64 4.31 -26.48
N LEU A 313 -9.77 4.16 -25.48
CA LEU A 313 -8.76 5.17 -25.13
C LEU A 313 -7.56 5.19 -26.11
N ASP A 314 -7.46 4.21 -27.01
CA ASP A 314 -6.50 4.18 -28.10
C ASP A 314 -6.92 5.02 -29.32
N GLN A 315 -8.20 5.46 -29.37
CA GLN A 315 -8.71 6.32 -30.42
C GLN A 315 -8.20 7.76 -30.26
N GLY A 316 -7.99 8.45 -31.39
CA GLY A 316 -7.58 9.86 -31.37
C GLY A 316 -8.72 10.77 -30.93
N ILE A 317 -8.39 11.95 -30.35
CA ILE A 317 -9.39 12.92 -29.87
C ILE A 317 -10.41 13.32 -30.94
N GLN A 318 -10.00 13.43 -32.23
CA GLN A 318 -10.92 13.78 -33.33
C GLN A 318 -11.95 12.68 -33.52
N GLU A 319 -11.51 11.43 -33.56
CA GLU A 319 -12.40 10.26 -33.73
C GLU A 319 -13.39 10.15 -32.57
N VAL A 320 -12.92 10.40 -31.32
CA VAL A 320 -13.79 10.42 -30.15
C VAL A 320 -14.82 11.53 -30.23
N LEU A 321 -14.44 12.74 -30.66
CA LEU A 321 -15.39 13.84 -30.87
C LEU A 321 -16.42 13.53 -31.97
N ASP A 322 -16.02 12.85 -33.05
CA ASP A 322 -16.92 12.38 -34.09
C ASP A 322 -17.92 11.34 -33.57
N ILE A 323 -17.49 10.41 -32.73
CA ILE A 323 -18.35 9.41 -32.06
C ILE A 323 -19.38 10.13 -31.15
N ILE A 324 -18.94 11.07 -30.31
CA ILE A 324 -19.83 11.86 -29.45
C ILE A 324 -20.83 12.67 -30.30
N ASN A 325 -20.39 13.19 -31.43
CA ASN A 325 -21.19 14.00 -32.35
C ASN A 325 -21.93 13.17 -33.41
N SER A 326 -22.19 11.90 -33.18
CA SER A 326 -22.90 11.01 -34.12
C SER A 326 -24.27 11.58 -34.56
N GLU A 327 -24.97 12.30 -33.68
CA GLU A 327 -26.22 13.02 -33.98
C GLU A 327 -26.01 14.39 -34.64
N LYS A 328 -24.77 14.79 -34.92
CA LYS A 328 -24.42 16.05 -35.58
C LYS A 328 -24.96 17.30 -34.87
N GLN A 329 -24.95 17.31 -33.56
CA GLN A 329 -25.46 18.42 -32.72
C GLN A 329 -24.52 19.62 -32.67
N PHE A 330 -23.23 19.41 -32.95
CA PHE A 330 -22.20 20.44 -32.94
C PHE A 330 -21.22 20.29 -34.09
N THR A 331 -20.37 21.27 -34.25
CA THR A 331 -19.15 21.22 -35.10
C THR A 331 -17.93 21.49 -34.24
N PHE A 332 -16.78 20.99 -34.62
CA PHE A 332 -15.54 21.30 -33.90
C PHE A 332 -14.40 21.66 -34.86
N MET A 333 -13.52 22.53 -34.39
CA MET A 333 -12.30 22.95 -35.09
C MET A 333 -11.13 22.72 -34.12
N LYS A 334 -10.09 22.06 -34.60
CA LYS A 334 -8.87 21.78 -33.86
C LYS A 334 -7.71 22.56 -34.44
N ASP A 335 -7.03 23.33 -33.57
CA ASP A 335 -5.76 24.01 -33.86
C ASP A 335 -4.73 23.62 -32.79
N GLY A 336 -3.77 22.78 -33.17
CA GLY A 336 -2.80 22.21 -32.26
C GLY A 336 -3.46 21.47 -31.08
N LYS A 337 -3.31 22.00 -29.85
CA LYS A 337 -3.93 21.49 -28.65
C LYS A 337 -5.29 22.13 -28.31
N ASP A 338 -5.66 23.21 -28.98
CA ASP A 338 -6.90 23.92 -28.72
C ASP A 338 -8.01 23.38 -29.65
N ILE A 339 -9.18 23.12 -29.07
CA ILE A 339 -10.37 22.65 -29.80
C ILE A 339 -11.53 23.55 -29.46
N LEU A 340 -12.21 24.09 -30.46
CA LEU A 340 -13.42 24.87 -30.30
C LEU A 340 -14.61 24.04 -30.78
N ILE A 341 -15.57 23.83 -29.88
CA ILE A 341 -16.84 23.17 -30.18
C ILE A 341 -17.93 24.24 -30.28
N SER A 342 -18.60 24.32 -31.43
CA SER A 342 -19.65 25.28 -31.72
C SER A 342 -20.99 24.59 -32.01
N ALA A 343 -22.09 25.18 -31.60
CA ALA A 343 -23.41 24.68 -31.95
C ALA A 343 -23.58 24.72 -33.50
N ARG A 344 -24.18 23.68 -34.04
CA ARG A 344 -24.51 23.68 -35.46
C ARG A 344 -25.61 24.70 -35.75
N SER A 345 -25.35 25.67 -36.58
CA SER A 345 -26.43 26.52 -37.12
C SER A 345 -27.42 25.65 -37.90
N LYS A 346 -28.71 25.77 -37.55
CA LYS A 346 -29.81 25.14 -38.30
C LYS A 346 -29.91 25.71 -39.70
#